data_ad8c0127f250887505a8308e4acce0d3
#
_entry.id   ad8c0127f250887505a8308e4acce0d3
#
_cell.length_a   1.000
_cell.length_b   1.000
_cell.length_c   1.000
_cell.angle_alpha   90.00
_cell.angle_beta   90.00
_cell.angle_gamma   90.00
#
_symmetry.space_group_name_H-M   'P 1'
#
loop_
_entity.id
_entity.type
_entity.pdbx_description
1 polymer ?
#
loop_
_entity_poly.entity_id
_entity_poly.type
_entity_poly.pdbx_seq_one_letter_code
_entity_poly.pdbx_strand_id
1 'polypeptide(L)'
;MTKFKSDFLRTMQERGFIHQISDESGLDDLLAKETVTAYIGFDPTAPSLHAGSLIQIMMLHWFQATGHRPISLMGGGTGMVGDPSFKEEARQLMTVDKIEDNIASIKRVFANYLNYEKGPKDGALMINNAEWLRSLNYLEFLRDVGRHFSVNRMLSFDSVKTRLDREQSLSFLEFNYMILQAYDFVELAKRYDCRLQMGGSDQWGNIINGIDLGHRMGTQQLYALTSPLLTTSSGAKMGKSATGAVWLNAEMLSAYDFWQYWRNTEDADVPRFLKLYTTLPMEEIGRLANLGGSEINEVKKILATEVTAILHGREAADLAAETARKTFEEGGLSENLPTIELPAAELEAGIGLLSLIVRAGLASSNGEARRHVQGGAVKINDAAVNDERMTIGTGEMTGDGVVKLSLGKKKHILVRAL
;
A
#
# COMPACT_ATOMS: atom_id res chain seq x y z
N MET A 1 -19.29 -15.36 -19.20
CA MET A 1 -20.28 -14.33 -18.82
C MET A 1 -20.20 -14.12 -17.32
N THR A 2 -20.16 -12.88 -16.85
CA THR A 2 -20.19 -12.55 -15.43
C THR A 2 -21.57 -12.92 -14.86
N LYS A 3 -21.58 -13.45 -13.60
CA LYS A 3 -22.85 -13.84 -12.94
C LYS A 3 -23.57 -12.67 -12.29
N PHE A 4 -22.93 -11.49 -12.16
CA PHE A 4 -23.46 -10.35 -11.42
C PHE A 4 -24.20 -9.34 -12.33
N LYS A 5 -25.22 -8.68 -11.76
CA LYS A 5 -26.02 -7.63 -12.39
C LYS A 5 -25.36 -6.26 -12.25
N SER A 6 -24.80 -5.99 -11.04
CA SER A 6 -24.18 -4.72 -10.71
C SER A 6 -22.83 -4.52 -11.41
N ASP A 7 -22.55 -3.29 -11.85
CA ASP A 7 -21.30 -2.94 -12.52
C ASP A 7 -20.11 -3.14 -11.60
N PHE A 8 -20.27 -2.83 -10.32
CA PHE A 8 -19.22 -3.00 -9.33
C PHE A 8 -18.78 -4.46 -9.18
N LEU A 9 -19.73 -5.38 -8.90
CA LEU A 9 -19.36 -6.78 -8.70
C LEU A 9 -18.86 -7.45 -9.98
N ARG A 10 -19.37 -7.04 -11.16
CA ARG A 10 -18.79 -7.47 -12.44
C ARG A 10 -17.33 -7.05 -12.56
N THR A 11 -17.04 -5.78 -12.32
CA THR A 11 -15.67 -5.24 -12.35
C THR A 11 -14.76 -5.97 -11.35
N MET A 12 -15.23 -6.18 -10.13
CA MET A 12 -14.48 -6.91 -9.10
C MET A 12 -14.18 -8.35 -9.52
N GLN A 13 -15.15 -9.04 -10.13
CA GLN A 13 -14.99 -10.41 -10.62
C GLN A 13 -14.00 -10.49 -11.79
N GLU A 14 -14.14 -9.65 -12.81
CA GLU A 14 -13.31 -9.66 -14.01
C GLU A 14 -11.85 -9.34 -13.70
N ARG A 15 -11.65 -8.40 -12.76
CA ARG A 15 -10.31 -7.98 -12.33
C ARG A 15 -9.69 -8.89 -11.28
N GLY A 16 -10.46 -9.79 -10.65
CA GLY A 16 -9.93 -10.76 -9.69
C GLY A 16 -9.83 -10.23 -8.25
N PHE A 17 -10.66 -9.25 -7.88
CA PHE A 17 -10.70 -8.71 -6.52
C PHE A 17 -11.52 -9.56 -5.53
N ILE A 18 -12.42 -10.43 -6.00
CA ILE A 18 -13.32 -11.17 -5.12
C ILE A 18 -12.63 -12.39 -4.53
N HIS A 19 -12.48 -12.42 -3.21
CA HIS A 19 -12.17 -13.62 -2.44
C HIS A 19 -13.44 -14.21 -1.83
N GLN A 20 -14.21 -13.40 -1.09
CA GLN A 20 -15.42 -13.84 -0.39
C GLN A 20 -16.42 -12.69 -0.24
N ILE A 21 -17.73 -13.02 -0.34
CA ILE A 21 -18.85 -12.11 -0.13
C ILE A 21 -19.80 -12.78 0.88
N SER A 22 -20.35 -12.01 1.83
CA SER A 22 -21.22 -12.54 2.88
C SER A 22 -22.59 -13.00 2.36
N ASP A 23 -23.14 -12.27 1.40
CA ASP A 23 -24.40 -12.58 0.68
C ASP A 23 -24.29 -12.00 -0.74
N GLU A 24 -23.92 -12.87 -1.70
CA GLU A 24 -23.70 -12.47 -3.09
C GLU A 24 -24.96 -11.89 -3.73
N SER A 25 -26.10 -12.56 -3.55
CA SER A 25 -27.36 -12.16 -4.19
C SER A 25 -27.91 -10.87 -3.62
N GLY A 26 -27.93 -10.74 -2.29
CA GLY A 26 -28.41 -9.54 -1.62
C GLY A 26 -27.56 -8.32 -1.92
N LEU A 27 -26.23 -8.48 -1.91
CA LEU A 27 -25.31 -7.39 -2.24
C LEU A 27 -25.43 -6.98 -3.71
N ASP A 28 -25.50 -7.93 -4.65
CA ASP A 28 -25.65 -7.64 -6.07
C ASP A 28 -26.94 -6.92 -6.39
N ASP A 29 -28.04 -7.36 -5.79
CA ASP A 29 -29.34 -6.71 -5.94
C ASP A 29 -29.36 -5.29 -5.37
N LEU A 30 -28.68 -5.06 -4.24
CA LEU A 30 -28.56 -3.75 -3.62
C LEU A 30 -27.76 -2.80 -4.52
N LEU A 31 -26.57 -3.21 -4.95
CA LEU A 31 -25.67 -2.43 -5.80
C LEU A 31 -26.23 -2.14 -7.19
N ALA A 32 -27.11 -3.02 -7.72
CA ALA A 32 -27.76 -2.78 -8.99
C ALA A 32 -28.93 -1.79 -8.92
N LYS A 33 -29.48 -1.53 -7.71
CA LYS A 33 -30.69 -0.71 -7.55
C LYS A 33 -30.42 0.70 -7.09
N GLU A 34 -29.38 0.91 -6.27
CA GLU A 34 -29.14 2.20 -5.63
C GLU A 34 -27.66 2.51 -5.44
N THR A 35 -27.35 3.79 -5.19
CA THR A 35 -26.02 4.21 -4.78
C THR A 35 -25.78 3.76 -3.34
N VAL A 36 -24.82 2.88 -3.15
CA VAL A 36 -24.45 2.30 -1.86
C VAL A 36 -23.24 3.03 -1.29
N THR A 37 -23.19 3.18 0.05
CA THR A 37 -22.00 3.61 0.76
C THR A 37 -21.22 2.39 1.27
N ALA A 38 -19.92 2.34 0.98
CA ALA A 38 -19.02 1.30 1.49
C ALA A 38 -17.75 1.90 2.09
N TYR A 39 -17.07 1.14 2.97
CA TYR A 39 -15.81 1.59 3.54
C TYR A 39 -14.72 0.51 3.58
N ILE A 40 -13.50 1.01 3.65
CA ILE A 40 -12.31 0.24 4.07
C ILE A 40 -11.59 1.04 5.15
N GLY A 41 -11.17 0.36 6.23
CA GLY A 41 -10.40 0.93 7.32
C GLY A 41 -8.89 0.86 7.07
N PHE A 42 -8.18 1.92 7.46
CA PHE A 42 -6.73 2.03 7.34
C PHE A 42 -6.14 2.58 8.64
N ASP A 43 -5.39 1.77 9.36
CA ASP A 43 -4.67 2.21 10.55
C ASP A 43 -3.42 2.99 10.15
N PRO A 44 -3.25 4.25 10.62
CA PRO A 44 -2.17 5.15 10.23
C PRO A 44 -0.87 4.84 11.00
N THR A 45 -0.33 3.63 10.82
CA THR A 45 0.84 3.11 11.53
C THR A 45 2.17 3.64 11.02
N ALA A 46 2.17 4.36 9.92
CA ALA A 46 3.33 5.01 9.29
C ALA A 46 2.88 6.26 8.55
N PRO A 47 3.80 7.18 8.18
CA PRO A 47 3.44 8.39 7.43
C PRO A 47 2.98 8.12 6.00
N SER A 48 3.07 6.89 5.51
CA SER A 48 2.58 6.46 4.20
C SER A 48 1.97 5.07 4.27
N LEU A 49 1.09 4.76 3.33
CA LEU A 49 0.74 3.40 2.97
C LEU A 49 1.81 2.82 2.03
N HIS A 50 1.83 1.51 1.88
CA HIS A 50 2.76 0.83 0.97
C HIS A 50 2.01 0.11 -0.16
N ALA A 51 2.71 -0.36 -1.20
CA ALA A 51 2.12 -1.00 -2.37
C ALA A 51 1.21 -2.20 -2.04
N GLY A 52 1.40 -2.86 -0.89
CA GLY A 52 0.49 -3.90 -0.40
C GLY A 52 -0.92 -3.41 -0.09
N SER A 53 -1.10 -2.12 0.20
CA SER A 53 -2.41 -1.50 0.46
C SER A 53 -3.14 -1.06 -0.81
N LEU A 54 -2.46 -1.09 -1.97
CA LEU A 54 -3.06 -0.60 -3.23
C LEU A 54 -4.27 -1.41 -3.66
N ILE A 55 -4.33 -2.69 -3.36
CA ILE A 55 -5.49 -3.51 -3.72
C ILE A 55 -6.76 -2.97 -3.05
N GLN A 56 -6.69 -2.59 -1.77
CA GLN A 56 -7.82 -2.03 -1.03
C GLN A 56 -8.17 -0.63 -1.55
N ILE A 57 -7.17 0.18 -1.89
CA ILE A 57 -7.39 1.52 -2.48
C ILE A 57 -8.06 1.38 -3.85
N MET A 58 -7.63 0.45 -4.69
CA MET A 58 -8.25 0.17 -6.00
C MET A 58 -9.67 -0.36 -5.87
N MET A 59 -10.02 -1.11 -4.82
CA MET A 59 -11.41 -1.50 -4.55
C MET A 59 -12.30 -0.27 -4.30
N LEU A 60 -11.83 0.70 -3.50
CA LEU A 60 -12.55 1.97 -3.29
C LEU A 60 -12.64 2.80 -4.58
N HIS A 61 -11.56 2.83 -5.37
CA HIS A 61 -11.54 3.49 -6.68
C HIS A 61 -12.62 2.93 -7.61
N TRP A 62 -12.66 1.61 -7.79
CA TRP A 62 -13.66 0.97 -8.65
C TRP A 62 -15.08 1.12 -8.09
N PHE A 63 -15.24 1.13 -6.76
CA PHE A 63 -16.52 1.39 -6.13
C PHE A 63 -17.07 2.77 -6.52
N GLN A 64 -16.20 3.80 -6.47
CA GLN A 64 -16.59 5.14 -6.92
C GLN A 64 -16.79 5.22 -8.44
N ALA A 65 -15.91 4.59 -9.22
CA ALA A 65 -15.99 4.62 -10.68
C ALA A 65 -17.29 3.97 -11.21
N THR A 66 -17.87 3.03 -10.46
CA THR A 66 -19.16 2.38 -10.79
C THR A 66 -20.38 3.06 -10.16
N GLY A 67 -20.24 4.29 -9.64
CA GLY A 67 -21.35 5.14 -9.21
C GLY A 67 -21.77 5.00 -7.75
N HIS A 68 -20.90 4.44 -6.90
CA HIS A 68 -21.14 4.27 -5.47
C HIS A 68 -20.28 5.23 -4.63
N ARG A 69 -20.56 5.31 -3.35
CA ARG A 69 -19.91 6.25 -2.41
C ARG A 69 -18.87 5.55 -1.51
N PRO A 70 -17.57 5.70 -1.77
CA PRO A 70 -16.54 5.12 -0.93
C PRO A 70 -16.23 5.99 0.29
N ILE A 71 -15.95 5.32 1.41
CA ILE A 71 -15.38 5.91 2.63
C ILE A 71 -13.99 5.31 2.86
N SER A 72 -12.96 6.14 2.92
CA SER A 72 -11.68 5.79 3.49
C SER A 72 -11.72 6.11 4.99
N LEU A 73 -11.86 5.08 5.83
CA LEU A 73 -11.91 5.24 7.28
C LEU A 73 -10.49 5.23 7.85
N MET A 74 -10.08 6.36 8.41
CA MET A 74 -8.81 6.46 9.12
C MET A 74 -8.94 5.96 10.55
N GLY A 75 -8.06 5.04 10.92
CA GLY A 75 -8.02 4.44 12.24
C GLY A 75 -7.34 5.32 13.29
N GLY A 76 -7.80 6.57 13.48
CA GLY A 76 -7.24 7.45 14.51
C GLY A 76 -7.48 6.96 15.94
N GLY A 77 -8.59 6.28 16.17
CA GLY A 77 -8.88 5.60 17.44
C GLY A 77 -8.29 4.19 17.49
N THR A 78 -8.54 3.37 16.47
CA THR A 78 -8.03 1.99 16.41
C THR A 78 -6.51 1.92 16.27
N GLY A 79 -5.87 2.90 15.67
CA GLY A 79 -4.41 3.02 15.60
C GLY A 79 -3.72 3.18 16.96
N MET A 80 -4.45 3.65 17.98
CA MET A 80 -3.97 3.67 19.38
C MET A 80 -3.94 2.27 20.02
N VAL A 81 -4.69 1.32 19.46
CA VAL A 81 -4.83 -0.05 19.97
C VAL A 81 -3.94 -1.01 19.18
N GLY A 82 -4.05 -0.99 17.86
CA GLY A 82 -3.31 -1.82 16.93
C GLY A 82 -3.98 -3.16 16.62
N ASP A 83 -4.21 -3.42 15.32
CA ASP A 83 -4.79 -4.68 14.83
C ASP A 83 -3.81 -5.85 15.06
N PRO A 84 -4.21 -6.90 15.81
CA PRO A 84 -3.40 -8.09 16.05
C PRO A 84 -3.35 -9.04 14.84
N SER A 85 -4.17 -8.85 13.82
CA SER A 85 -4.33 -9.77 12.69
C SER A 85 -2.99 -10.03 11.99
N PHE A 86 -2.59 -11.32 11.95
CA PHE A 86 -1.37 -11.82 11.29
C PHE A 86 -0.04 -11.15 11.71
N LYS A 87 0.05 -10.69 12.97
CA LYS A 87 1.27 -10.15 13.57
C LYS A 87 1.74 -11.00 14.72
N GLU A 88 3.05 -11.16 14.81
CA GLU A 88 3.71 -11.99 15.84
C GLU A 88 4.04 -11.18 17.10
N GLU A 89 4.19 -9.87 16.98
CA GLU A 89 4.56 -8.98 18.09
C GLU A 89 3.53 -7.87 18.29
N ALA A 90 3.40 -7.41 19.53
CA ALA A 90 2.61 -6.24 19.88
C ALA A 90 3.16 -4.98 19.19
N ARG A 91 2.28 -4.10 18.71
CA ARG A 91 2.69 -2.83 18.12
C ARG A 91 3.18 -1.85 19.18
N GLN A 92 4.18 -1.04 18.81
CA GLN A 92 4.50 0.13 19.61
C GLN A 92 3.31 1.10 19.63
N LEU A 93 2.95 1.55 20.83
CA LEU A 93 1.90 2.54 21.01
C LEU A 93 2.37 3.89 20.45
N MET A 94 1.55 4.47 19.60
CA MET A 94 1.81 5.80 19.02
C MET A 94 1.09 6.89 19.79
N THR A 95 1.66 8.08 19.81
CA THR A 95 0.99 9.28 20.34
C THR A 95 -0.12 9.73 19.40
N VAL A 96 -1.10 10.45 19.93
CA VAL A 96 -2.21 11.02 19.14
C VAL A 96 -1.68 11.94 18.04
N ASP A 97 -0.73 12.82 18.36
CA ASP A 97 -0.14 13.76 17.38
C ASP A 97 0.52 13.00 16.23
N LYS A 98 1.26 11.92 16.54
CA LYS A 98 1.88 11.08 15.48
C LYS A 98 0.86 10.40 14.59
N ILE A 99 -0.26 9.96 15.16
CA ILE A 99 -1.37 9.37 14.40
C ILE A 99 -1.99 10.43 13.47
N GLU A 100 -2.23 11.63 13.95
CA GLU A 100 -2.81 12.74 13.17
C GLU A 100 -1.88 13.18 12.03
N ASP A 101 -0.57 13.28 12.28
CA ASP A 101 0.44 13.55 11.24
C ASP A 101 0.43 12.47 10.15
N ASN A 102 0.37 11.21 10.56
CA ASN A 102 0.31 10.10 9.62
C ASN A 102 -0.97 10.14 8.78
N ILE A 103 -2.13 10.43 9.37
CA ILE A 103 -3.41 10.59 8.65
C ILE A 103 -3.30 11.71 7.61
N ALA A 104 -2.76 12.87 7.99
CA ALA A 104 -2.59 14.00 7.09
C ALA A 104 -1.70 13.65 5.89
N SER A 105 -0.65 12.87 6.12
CA SER A 105 0.25 12.40 5.06
C SER A 105 -0.43 11.37 4.14
N ILE A 106 -1.14 10.39 4.70
CA ILE A 106 -1.85 9.34 3.96
C ILE A 106 -2.98 9.93 3.08
N LYS A 107 -3.63 10.99 3.54
CA LYS A 107 -4.70 11.68 2.80
C LYS A 107 -4.28 12.08 1.38
N ARG A 108 -3.02 12.49 1.18
CA ARG A 108 -2.49 12.88 -0.14
C ARG A 108 -2.49 11.71 -1.12
N VAL A 109 -2.24 10.49 -0.65
CA VAL A 109 -2.28 9.28 -1.49
C VAL A 109 -3.70 9.02 -2.00
N PHE A 110 -4.70 9.08 -1.12
CA PHE A 110 -6.08 8.81 -1.50
C PHE A 110 -6.65 9.81 -2.52
N ALA A 111 -6.20 11.07 -2.48
CA ALA A 111 -6.65 12.10 -3.42
C ALA A 111 -6.32 11.78 -4.88
N ASN A 112 -5.34 10.90 -5.14
CA ASN A 112 -4.99 10.45 -6.50
C ASN A 112 -5.89 9.30 -7.00
N TYR A 113 -6.59 8.64 -6.11
CA TYR A 113 -7.45 7.48 -6.43
C TYR A 113 -8.94 7.79 -6.32
N LEU A 114 -9.32 8.72 -5.44
CA LEU A 114 -10.70 9.02 -5.09
C LEU A 114 -11.01 10.51 -5.29
N ASN A 115 -12.17 10.78 -5.85
CA ASN A 115 -12.68 12.14 -6.01
C ASN A 115 -13.58 12.49 -4.83
N TYR A 116 -13.09 13.38 -3.96
CA TYR A 116 -13.80 13.88 -2.78
C TYR A 116 -14.77 15.03 -3.10
N GLU A 117 -14.65 15.66 -4.28
CA GLU A 117 -15.44 16.82 -4.71
C GLU A 117 -16.61 16.45 -5.62
N LYS A 118 -16.79 15.16 -5.96
CA LYS A 118 -17.76 14.68 -6.94
C LYS A 118 -19.23 14.96 -6.58
N GLY A 119 -19.51 15.29 -5.32
CA GLY A 119 -20.83 15.64 -4.86
C GLY A 119 -21.38 14.75 -3.74
N PRO A 120 -22.57 15.06 -3.19
CA PRO A 120 -23.06 14.42 -1.98
C PRO A 120 -23.51 12.95 -2.16
N LYS A 121 -23.74 12.51 -3.40
CA LYS A 121 -24.23 11.15 -3.65
C LYS A 121 -23.10 10.12 -3.78
N ASP A 122 -22.06 10.46 -4.53
CA ASP A 122 -20.98 9.55 -4.95
C ASP A 122 -19.56 10.12 -4.71
N GLY A 123 -19.47 11.33 -4.14
CA GLY A 123 -18.20 11.88 -3.65
C GLY A 123 -17.63 11.03 -2.52
N ALA A 124 -16.34 10.71 -2.59
CA ALA A 124 -15.65 9.98 -1.55
C ALA A 124 -15.67 10.74 -0.22
N LEU A 125 -15.62 10.02 0.89
CA LEU A 125 -15.45 10.58 2.22
C LEU A 125 -14.16 10.05 2.85
N MET A 126 -13.48 10.92 3.59
CA MET A 126 -12.43 10.51 4.52
C MET A 126 -12.89 10.82 5.93
N ILE A 127 -13.00 9.79 6.76
CA ILE A 127 -13.57 9.86 8.10
C ILE A 127 -12.55 9.29 9.08
N ASN A 128 -12.47 9.86 10.27
CA ASN A 128 -11.58 9.39 11.33
C ASN A 128 -12.42 8.76 12.44
N ASN A 129 -12.22 7.48 12.75
CA ASN A 129 -12.96 6.79 13.81
C ASN A 129 -12.65 7.32 15.22
N ALA A 130 -11.61 8.15 15.39
CA ALA A 130 -11.38 8.88 16.62
C ALA A 130 -12.57 9.79 17.01
N GLU A 131 -13.39 10.23 16.04
CA GLU A 131 -14.56 11.07 16.28
C GLU A 131 -15.58 10.44 17.25
N TRP A 132 -15.70 9.11 17.23
CA TRP A 132 -16.61 8.40 18.15
C TRP A 132 -15.87 7.54 19.16
N LEU A 133 -14.73 6.91 18.81
CA LEU A 133 -14.06 6.01 19.73
C LEU A 133 -13.43 6.72 20.94
N ARG A 134 -12.91 7.94 20.76
CA ARG A 134 -12.25 8.69 21.85
C ARG A 134 -13.23 9.22 22.91
N SER A 135 -14.50 9.36 22.57
CA SER A 135 -15.54 9.88 23.48
C SER A 135 -16.34 8.79 24.19
N LEU A 136 -16.05 7.51 23.91
CA LEU A 136 -16.79 6.38 24.52
C LEU A 136 -16.56 6.32 26.04
N ASN A 137 -17.66 6.22 26.78
CA ASN A 137 -17.61 5.82 28.17
C ASN A 137 -17.41 4.31 28.27
N TYR A 138 -16.37 3.87 28.96
CA TYR A 138 -15.98 2.46 29.00
C TYR A 138 -17.08 1.54 29.55
N LEU A 139 -17.75 1.92 30.64
CA LEU A 139 -18.80 1.09 31.24
C LEU A 139 -20.06 1.02 30.38
N GLU A 140 -20.44 2.14 29.78
CA GLU A 140 -21.57 2.19 28.85
C GLU A 140 -21.27 1.36 27.60
N PHE A 141 -20.07 1.48 27.04
CA PHE A 141 -19.66 0.69 25.88
C PHE A 141 -19.67 -0.83 26.16
N LEU A 142 -19.15 -1.25 27.32
CA LEU A 142 -19.19 -2.66 27.73
C LEU A 142 -20.65 -3.16 27.88
N ARG A 143 -21.53 -2.34 28.50
CA ARG A 143 -22.93 -2.70 28.67
C ARG A 143 -23.68 -2.77 27.35
N ASP A 144 -23.51 -1.80 26.48
CA ASP A 144 -24.36 -1.61 25.30
C ASP A 144 -23.82 -2.34 24.06
N VAL A 145 -22.49 -2.46 23.94
CA VAL A 145 -21.80 -3.12 22.83
C VAL A 145 -21.16 -4.44 23.25
N GLY A 146 -20.37 -4.43 24.32
CA GLY A 146 -19.61 -5.61 24.78
C GLY A 146 -20.50 -6.82 25.09
N ARG A 147 -21.72 -6.60 25.59
CA ARG A 147 -22.73 -7.67 25.84
C ARG A 147 -23.06 -8.51 24.59
N HIS A 148 -22.82 -8.02 23.41
CA HIS A 148 -23.11 -8.72 22.15
C HIS A 148 -22.00 -9.66 21.70
N PHE A 149 -20.84 -9.62 22.37
CA PHE A 149 -19.67 -10.43 22.04
C PHE A 149 -19.52 -11.60 23.02
N SER A 150 -19.37 -12.80 22.48
CA SER A 150 -19.05 -14.00 23.26
C SER A 150 -17.54 -14.20 23.25
N VAL A 151 -16.92 -14.25 24.43
CA VAL A 151 -15.47 -14.52 24.59
C VAL A 151 -15.07 -15.81 23.89
N ASN A 152 -15.86 -16.89 24.02
CA ASN A 152 -15.58 -18.18 23.37
C ASN A 152 -15.51 -18.03 21.83
N ARG A 153 -16.41 -17.22 21.24
CA ARG A 153 -16.39 -16.93 19.81
C ARG A 153 -15.20 -16.06 19.43
N MET A 154 -14.88 -15.04 20.23
CA MET A 154 -13.71 -14.18 19.98
C MET A 154 -12.40 -14.98 20.00
N LEU A 155 -12.28 -15.97 20.89
CA LEU A 155 -11.12 -16.86 20.96
C LEU A 155 -11.01 -17.82 19.75
N SER A 156 -12.09 -18.06 19.02
CA SER A 156 -12.11 -18.95 17.84
C SER A 156 -11.69 -18.28 16.53
N PHE A 157 -11.52 -16.95 16.50
CA PHE A 157 -11.08 -16.25 15.30
C PHE A 157 -9.61 -16.54 14.99
N ASP A 158 -9.29 -16.72 13.71
CA ASP A 158 -7.95 -17.10 13.26
C ASP A 158 -6.86 -16.16 13.77
N SER A 159 -7.11 -14.86 13.83
CA SER A 159 -6.18 -13.85 14.34
C SER A 159 -5.82 -14.06 15.82
N VAL A 160 -6.78 -14.49 16.63
CA VAL A 160 -6.59 -14.78 18.06
C VAL A 160 -6.08 -16.19 18.26
N LYS A 161 -6.75 -17.18 17.64
CA LYS A 161 -6.44 -18.61 17.78
C LYS A 161 -4.99 -18.90 17.38
N THR A 162 -4.51 -18.35 16.24
CA THR A 162 -3.13 -18.56 15.80
C THR A 162 -2.10 -18.08 16.83
N ARG A 163 -2.37 -16.95 17.50
CA ARG A 163 -1.49 -16.42 18.57
C ARG A 163 -1.51 -17.31 19.81
N LEU A 164 -2.69 -17.76 20.22
CA LEU A 164 -2.85 -18.67 21.37
C LEU A 164 -2.22 -20.04 21.10
N ASP A 165 -2.43 -20.63 19.92
CA ASP A 165 -1.87 -21.93 19.52
C ASP A 165 -0.33 -21.90 19.45
N ARG A 166 0.26 -20.73 19.18
CA ARG A 166 1.71 -20.49 19.17
C ARG A 166 2.27 -19.99 20.50
N GLU A 167 1.46 -19.95 21.54
CA GLU A 167 1.84 -19.41 22.87
C GLU A 167 2.39 -17.97 22.82
N GLN A 168 1.97 -17.19 21.81
CA GLN A 168 2.35 -15.79 21.64
C GLN A 168 1.47 -14.89 22.50
N SER A 169 2.08 -13.87 23.12
CA SER A 169 1.34 -12.89 23.94
C SER A 169 0.27 -12.16 23.12
N LEU A 170 -0.92 -12.08 23.65
CA LEU A 170 -2.03 -11.28 23.17
C LEU A 170 -2.52 -10.39 24.32
N SER A 171 -2.33 -9.08 24.21
CA SER A 171 -2.78 -8.16 25.24
C SER A 171 -4.31 -8.02 25.22
N PHE A 172 -4.89 -7.64 26.38
CA PHE A 172 -6.31 -7.31 26.46
C PHE A 172 -6.68 -6.15 25.51
N LEU A 173 -5.77 -5.21 25.31
CA LEU A 173 -5.94 -4.10 24.39
C LEU A 173 -6.12 -4.62 22.95
N GLU A 174 -5.21 -5.43 22.44
CA GLU A 174 -5.28 -6.03 21.10
C GLU A 174 -6.50 -6.93 20.93
N PHE A 175 -6.88 -7.67 21.99
CA PHE A 175 -8.08 -8.54 21.98
C PHE A 175 -9.37 -7.76 21.78
N ASN A 176 -9.44 -6.50 22.25
CA ASN A 176 -10.60 -5.63 22.07
C ASN A 176 -10.67 -4.99 20.66
N TYR A 177 -9.60 -5.05 19.86
CA TYR A 177 -9.59 -4.42 18.54
C TYR A 177 -10.80 -4.83 17.66
N MET A 178 -11.12 -6.13 17.65
CA MET A 178 -12.25 -6.64 16.85
C MET A 178 -13.61 -6.03 17.26
N ILE A 179 -13.78 -5.65 18.54
CA ILE A 179 -15.01 -5.00 19.03
C ILE A 179 -15.07 -3.56 18.50
N LEU A 180 -13.95 -2.85 18.53
CA LEU A 180 -13.86 -1.47 18.04
C LEU A 180 -14.13 -1.40 16.54
N GLN A 181 -13.53 -2.29 15.74
CA GLN A 181 -13.78 -2.35 14.30
C GLN A 181 -15.23 -2.73 13.98
N ALA A 182 -15.84 -3.64 14.74
CA ALA A 182 -17.25 -3.96 14.59
C ALA A 182 -18.16 -2.76 14.91
N TYR A 183 -17.79 -1.99 15.93
CA TYR A 183 -18.51 -0.77 16.30
C TYR A 183 -18.36 0.35 15.26
N ASP A 184 -17.19 0.47 14.62
CA ASP A 184 -16.99 1.38 13.48
C ASP A 184 -18.02 1.13 12.39
N PHE A 185 -18.31 -0.13 12.05
CA PHE A 185 -19.29 -0.46 11.03
C PHE A 185 -20.70 0.00 11.44
N VAL A 186 -21.07 -0.19 12.71
CA VAL A 186 -22.37 0.27 13.25
C VAL A 186 -22.48 1.81 13.21
N GLU A 187 -21.43 2.52 13.61
CA GLU A 187 -21.41 3.99 13.58
C GLU A 187 -21.48 4.51 12.14
N LEU A 188 -20.75 3.91 11.22
CA LEU A 188 -20.81 4.27 9.80
C LEU A 188 -22.18 3.94 9.19
N ALA A 189 -22.81 2.81 9.55
CA ALA A 189 -24.15 2.50 9.11
C ALA A 189 -25.17 3.54 9.59
N LYS A 190 -25.10 3.96 10.85
CA LYS A 190 -26.00 4.96 11.43
C LYS A 190 -25.80 6.37 10.90
N ARG A 191 -24.55 6.80 10.73
CA ARG A 191 -24.20 8.18 10.38
C ARG A 191 -24.20 8.43 8.87
N TYR A 192 -23.82 7.43 8.07
CA TYR A 192 -23.54 7.58 6.64
C TYR A 192 -24.29 6.59 5.77
N ASP A 193 -25.26 5.83 6.34
CA ASP A 193 -25.97 4.74 5.65
C ASP A 193 -25.00 3.76 4.97
N CYS A 194 -23.88 3.46 5.63
CA CYS A 194 -22.88 2.55 5.12
C CYS A 194 -23.38 1.11 5.21
N ARG A 195 -23.40 0.40 4.08
CA ARG A 195 -23.99 -0.94 3.96
C ARG A 195 -22.96 -2.03 3.70
N LEU A 196 -21.76 -1.66 3.24
CA LEU A 196 -20.75 -2.62 2.83
C LEU A 196 -19.40 -2.29 3.50
N GLN A 197 -18.79 -3.27 4.17
CA GLN A 197 -17.39 -3.22 4.56
C GLN A 197 -16.56 -4.08 3.59
N MET A 198 -15.46 -3.50 3.09
CA MET A 198 -14.51 -4.22 2.27
C MET A 198 -13.16 -4.32 2.97
N GLY A 199 -12.32 -5.30 2.57
CA GLY A 199 -10.99 -5.49 3.15
C GLY A 199 -10.23 -6.63 2.51
N GLY A 200 -9.07 -6.98 3.05
CA GLY A 200 -8.35 -8.21 2.70
C GLY A 200 -9.00 -9.45 3.34
N SER A 201 -8.70 -10.64 2.84
CA SER A 201 -9.26 -11.89 3.39
C SER A 201 -8.87 -12.14 4.86
N ASP A 202 -7.77 -11.53 5.32
CA ASP A 202 -7.33 -11.51 6.71
C ASP A 202 -8.31 -10.76 7.64
N GLN A 203 -9.13 -9.88 7.09
CA GLN A 203 -10.11 -9.07 7.82
C GLN A 203 -11.50 -9.72 7.92
N TRP A 204 -11.72 -10.87 7.28
CA TRP A 204 -13.03 -11.50 7.21
C TRP A 204 -13.71 -11.65 8.58
N GLY A 205 -12.99 -12.18 9.57
CA GLY A 205 -13.53 -12.36 10.92
C GLY A 205 -13.95 -11.04 11.57
N ASN A 206 -13.14 -10.01 11.45
CA ASN A 206 -13.46 -8.68 11.99
C ASN A 206 -14.69 -8.08 11.30
N ILE A 207 -14.79 -8.22 9.97
CA ILE A 207 -15.92 -7.69 9.18
C ILE A 207 -17.23 -8.40 9.55
N ILE A 208 -17.23 -9.72 9.67
CA ILE A 208 -18.41 -10.51 10.07
C ILE A 208 -18.88 -10.13 11.49
N ASN A 209 -17.98 -9.81 12.41
CA ASN A 209 -18.34 -9.27 13.71
C ASN A 209 -19.12 -7.96 13.59
N GLY A 210 -18.74 -7.09 12.65
CA GLY A 210 -19.45 -5.85 12.37
C GLY A 210 -20.87 -6.09 11.86
N ILE A 211 -21.08 -7.07 10.97
CA ILE A 211 -22.40 -7.47 10.47
C ILE A 211 -23.26 -8.00 11.61
N ASP A 212 -22.72 -8.92 12.43
CA ASP A 212 -23.45 -9.50 13.56
C ASP A 212 -23.82 -8.43 14.59
N LEU A 213 -22.90 -7.51 14.91
CA LEU A 213 -23.17 -6.41 15.83
C LEU A 213 -24.26 -5.48 15.28
N GLY A 214 -24.15 -5.11 13.99
CA GLY A 214 -25.13 -4.28 13.30
C GLY A 214 -26.54 -4.87 13.38
N HIS A 215 -26.69 -6.16 13.08
CA HIS A 215 -27.96 -6.88 13.21
C HIS A 215 -28.52 -6.80 14.64
N ARG A 216 -27.68 -7.03 15.66
CA ARG A 216 -28.10 -6.97 17.08
C ARG A 216 -28.42 -5.56 17.56
N MET A 217 -27.83 -4.55 16.94
CA MET A 217 -28.06 -3.13 17.25
C MET A 217 -29.10 -2.47 16.34
N GLY A 218 -29.78 -3.26 15.49
CA GLY A 218 -30.92 -2.82 14.68
C GLY A 218 -30.55 -1.94 13.47
N THR A 219 -29.35 -2.10 12.91
CA THR A 219 -29.01 -1.48 11.63
C THR A 219 -29.75 -2.16 10.47
N GLN A 220 -29.74 -1.55 9.31
CA GLN A 220 -30.14 -2.22 8.07
C GLN A 220 -29.19 -3.40 7.78
N GLN A 221 -29.55 -4.24 6.80
CA GLN A 221 -28.70 -5.35 6.37
C GLN A 221 -27.30 -4.84 5.94
N LEU A 222 -26.27 -5.38 6.55
CA LEU A 222 -24.86 -5.09 6.25
C LEU A 222 -24.23 -6.23 5.48
N TYR A 223 -23.23 -5.90 4.68
CA TYR A 223 -22.53 -6.82 3.77
C TYR A 223 -21.03 -6.75 3.93
N ALA A 224 -20.35 -7.84 3.54
CA ALA A 224 -18.91 -7.95 3.49
C ALA A 224 -18.44 -8.38 2.10
N LEU A 225 -17.31 -7.81 1.65
CA LEU A 225 -16.56 -8.26 0.49
C LEU A 225 -15.07 -8.23 0.82
N THR A 226 -14.37 -9.33 0.60
CA THR A 226 -12.92 -9.38 0.81
C THR A 226 -12.17 -9.71 -0.46
N SER A 227 -10.97 -9.13 -0.59
CA SER A 227 -10.01 -9.43 -1.62
C SER A 227 -9.02 -10.52 -1.17
N PRO A 228 -8.40 -11.27 -2.11
CA PRO A 228 -7.34 -12.19 -1.75
C PRO A 228 -6.13 -11.45 -1.17
N LEU A 229 -5.42 -12.09 -0.24
CA LEU A 229 -4.09 -11.64 0.15
C LEU A 229 -3.12 -11.88 -1.00
N LEU A 230 -2.37 -10.85 -1.37
CA LEU A 230 -1.46 -10.94 -2.50
C LEU A 230 -0.04 -11.27 -2.04
N THR A 231 0.46 -12.34 -2.62
CA THR A 231 1.88 -12.67 -2.67
C THR A 231 2.34 -12.61 -4.12
N THR A 232 3.62 -12.38 -4.33
CA THR A 232 4.25 -12.56 -5.64
C THR A 232 4.27 -14.05 -6.00
N SER A 233 4.55 -14.38 -7.26
CA SER A 233 4.72 -15.76 -7.71
C SER A 233 5.85 -16.49 -7.00
N SER A 234 6.86 -15.78 -6.49
CA SER A 234 7.92 -16.33 -5.62
C SER A 234 7.51 -16.49 -4.14
N GLY A 235 6.27 -16.12 -3.76
CA GLY A 235 5.76 -16.22 -2.39
C GLY A 235 6.09 -15.04 -1.48
N ALA A 236 6.75 -14.00 -1.97
CA ALA A 236 7.01 -12.80 -1.18
C ALA A 236 5.73 -11.99 -0.95
N LYS A 237 5.61 -11.36 0.22
CA LYS A 237 4.49 -10.47 0.53
C LYS A 237 4.54 -9.22 -0.35
N MET A 238 3.40 -8.86 -0.95
CA MET A 238 3.27 -7.66 -1.77
C MET A 238 3.57 -6.39 -0.96
N GLY A 239 4.25 -5.40 -1.59
CA GLY A 239 4.58 -4.12 -0.95
C GLY A 239 5.84 -4.11 -0.10
N LYS A 240 6.62 -5.18 -0.12
CA LYS A 240 7.98 -5.23 0.45
C LYS A 240 9.00 -5.54 -0.63
N SER A 241 10.12 -4.83 -0.61
CA SER A 241 11.29 -5.11 -1.43
C SER A 241 12.45 -5.55 -0.54
N ALA A 242 13.57 -5.95 -1.14
CA ALA A 242 14.81 -6.24 -0.40
C ALA A 242 15.29 -5.04 0.45
N THR A 243 14.86 -3.83 0.12
CA THR A 243 15.24 -2.59 0.82
C THR A 243 14.15 -2.05 1.74
N GLY A 244 13.06 -2.78 1.95
CA GLY A 244 11.98 -2.39 2.86
C GLY A 244 10.62 -2.20 2.17
N ALA A 245 9.75 -1.42 2.80
CA ALA A 245 8.41 -1.16 2.27
C ALA A 245 8.47 -0.28 1.01
N VAL A 246 7.63 -0.62 0.03
CA VAL A 246 7.43 0.19 -1.20
C VAL A 246 6.36 1.23 -0.89
N TRP A 247 6.80 2.40 -0.47
CA TRP A 247 5.95 3.48 -0.01
C TRP A 247 5.20 4.17 -1.16
N LEU A 248 4.03 4.73 -0.86
CA LEU A 248 3.20 5.43 -1.84
C LEU A 248 3.44 6.95 -1.87
N ASN A 249 3.91 7.54 -0.77
CA ASN A 249 4.24 8.96 -0.75
C ASN A 249 5.57 9.22 -1.46
N ALA A 250 5.62 10.22 -2.34
CA ALA A 250 6.80 10.56 -3.12
C ALA A 250 8.00 11.01 -2.26
N GLU A 251 7.74 11.58 -1.08
CA GLU A 251 8.77 11.99 -0.10
C GLU A 251 9.48 10.78 0.53
N MET A 252 8.87 9.59 0.50
CA MET A 252 9.42 8.36 1.06
C MET A 252 9.99 7.41 0.01
N LEU A 253 9.47 7.46 -1.21
CA LEU A 253 9.94 6.68 -2.35
C LEU A 253 9.69 7.47 -3.63
N SER A 254 10.74 7.77 -4.39
CA SER A 254 10.63 8.53 -5.63
C SER A 254 9.71 7.86 -6.64
N ALA A 255 9.08 8.64 -7.53
CA ALA A 255 8.27 8.08 -8.63
C ALA A 255 9.09 7.14 -9.52
N TYR A 256 10.39 7.41 -9.69
CA TYR A 256 11.30 6.53 -10.42
C TYR A 256 11.50 5.17 -9.72
N ASP A 257 11.78 5.15 -8.42
CA ASP A 257 11.96 3.90 -7.68
C ASP A 257 10.65 3.11 -7.57
N PHE A 258 9.53 3.81 -7.43
CA PHE A 258 8.20 3.21 -7.47
C PHE A 258 7.93 2.57 -8.85
N TRP A 259 8.24 3.27 -9.95
CA TRP A 259 8.14 2.74 -11.31
C TRP A 259 9.06 1.51 -11.50
N GLN A 260 10.30 1.58 -11.01
CA GLN A 260 11.25 0.47 -11.07
C GLN A 260 10.77 -0.77 -10.31
N TYR A 261 10.09 -0.60 -9.18
CA TYR A 261 9.49 -1.72 -8.46
C TYR A 261 8.52 -2.49 -9.36
N TRP A 262 7.60 -1.81 -10.01
CA TRP A 262 6.62 -2.43 -10.93
C TRP A 262 7.27 -2.97 -12.20
N ARG A 263 8.26 -2.28 -12.75
CA ARG A 263 9.04 -2.76 -13.90
C ARG A 263 9.77 -4.07 -13.63
N ASN A 264 10.13 -4.32 -12.37
CA ASN A 264 10.81 -5.54 -11.92
C ASN A 264 9.86 -6.66 -11.46
N THR A 265 8.58 -6.54 -11.72
CA THR A 265 7.58 -7.59 -11.48
C THR A 265 7.97 -8.88 -12.21
N GLU A 266 7.73 -10.03 -11.57
CA GLU A 266 7.95 -11.33 -12.18
C GLU A 266 6.96 -11.55 -13.33
N ASP A 267 7.39 -12.24 -14.41
CA ASP A 267 6.58 -12.42 -15.62
C ASP A 267 5.21 -13.03 -15.32
N ALA A 268 5.18 -14.01 -14.44
CA ALA A 268 3.95 -14.71 -14.06
C ALA A 268 2.92 -13.81 -13.34
N ASP A 269 3.37 -12.72 -12.71
CA ASP A 269 2.51 -11.79 -11.98
C ASP A 269 1.93 -10.67 -12.85
N VAL A 270 2.56 -10.40 -14.01
CA VAL A 270 2.21 -9.24 -14.86
C VAL A 270 0.73 -9.22 -15.26
N PRO A 271 0.12 -10.32 -15.77
CA PRO A 271 -1.28 -10.30 -16.16
C PRO A 271 -2.23 -10.01 -14.98
N ARG A 272 -1.93 -10.57 -13.81
CA ARG A 272 -2.70 -10.35 -12.59
C ARG A 272 -2.58 -8.90 -12.11
N PHE A 273 -1.38 -8.33 -12.13
CA PHE A 273 -1.14 -6.96 -11.66
C PHE A 273 -1.71 -5.91 -12.60
N LEU A 274 -1.72 -6.16 -13.91
CA LEU A 274 -2.45 -5.31 -14.86
C LEU A 274 -3.94 -5.19 -14.50
N LYS A 275 -4.57 -6.31 -14.12
CA LYS A 275 -5.99 -6.33 -13.71
C LYS A 275 -6.22 -5.56 -12.42
N LEU A 276 -5.37 -5.77 -11.41
CA LEU A 276 -5.57 -5.28 -10.05
C LEU A 276 -5.15 -3.82 -9.86
N TYR A 277 -4.11 -3.37 -10.55
CA TYR A 277 -3.46 -2.10 -10.23
C TYR A 277 -3.52 -1.04 -11.33
N THR A 278 -4.13 -1.37 -12.48
CA THR A 278 -4.33 -0.39 -13.55
C THR A 278 -5.82 -0.15 -13.83
N THR A 279 -6.11 0.94 -14.51
CA THR A 279 -7.45 1.26 -15.03
C THR A 279 -7.62 0.89 -16.50
N LEU A 280 -6.67 0.18 -17.11
CA LEU A 280 -6.73 -0.27 -18.48
C LEU A 280 -8.00 -1.10 -18.73
N PRO A 281 -8.62 -0.98 -19.93
CA PRO A 281 -9.73 -1.83 -20.33
C PRO A 281 -9.35 -3.32 -20.31
N MET A 282 -10.30 -4.19 -19.92
CA MET A 282 -10.05 -5.63 -19.83
C MET A 282 -9.66 -6.26 -21.19
N GLU A 283 -10.13 -5.71 -22.30
CA GLU A 283 -9.74 -6.12 -23.65
C GLU A 283 -8.24 -5.86 -23.89
N GLU A 284 -7.76 -4.67 -23.53
CA GLU A 284 -6.34 -4.32 -23.67
C GLU A 284 -5.46 -5.16 -22.71
N ILE A 285 -5.91 -5.40 -21.48
CA ILE A 285 -5.23 -6.31 -20.55
C ILE A 285 -5.14 -7.71 -21.16
N GLY A 286 -6.22 -8.20 -21.80
CA GLY A 286 -6.24 -9.48 -22.49
C GLY A 286 -5.23 -9.53 -23.63
N ARG A 287 -5.11 -8.47 -24.42
CA ARG A 287 -4.11 -8.34 -25.50
C ARG A 287 -2.69 -8.38 -24.94
N LEU A 288 -2.42 -7.59 -23.90
CA LEU A 288 -1.10 -7.51 -23.26
C LEU A 288 -0.69 -8.83 -22.57
N ALA A 289 -1.64 -9.52 -21.95
CA ALA A 289 -1.40 -10.79 -21.26
C ALA A 289 -1.03 -11.95 -22.21
N ASN A 290 -1.32 -11.83 -23.49
CA ASN A 290 -0.95 -12.82 -24.52
C ASN A 290 0.46 -12.58 -25.10
N LEU A 291 1.11 -11.47 -24.78
CA LEU A 291 2.48 -11.20 -25.19
C LEU A 291 3.45 -11.98 -24.29
N GLY A 292 4.46 -12.60 -24.89
CA GLY A 292 5.43 -13.43 -24.17
C GLY A 292 6.86 -13.24 -24.69
N GLY A 293 7.79 -14.02 -24.18
CA GLY A 293 9.19 -13.91 -24.57
C GLY A 293 9.77 -12.52 -24.28
N SER A 294 10.41 -11.89 -25.26
CA SER A 294 11.01 -10.56 -25.11
C SER A 294 9.96 -9.43 -24.93
N GLU A 295 8.74 -9.62 -25.50
CA GLU A 295 7.68 -8.62 -25.46
C GLU A 295 7.11 -8.39 -24.05
N ILE A 296 7.24 -9.35 -23.13
CA ILE A 296 6.85 -9.19 -21.72
C ILE A 296 7.53 -7.99 -21.05
N ASN A 297 8.73 -7.64 -21.52
CA ASN A 297 9.45 -6.48 -21.00
C ASN A 297 8.74 -5.17 -21.33
N GLU A 298 8.12 -5.06 -22.50
CA GLU A 298 7.32 -3.89 -22.86
C GLU A 298 6.02 -3.87 -22.04
N VAL A 299 5.40 -5.02 -21.82
CA VAL A 299 4.20 -5.11 -20.95
C VAL A 299 4.52 -4.68 -19.52
N LYS A 300 5.69 -5.02 -18.98
CA LYS A 300 6.13 -4.55 -17.66
C LYS A 300 6.36 -3.04 -17.62
N LYS A 301 6.86 -2.43 -18.68
CA LYS A 301 6.97 -0.96 -18.79
C LYS A 301 5.58 -0.32 -18.76
N ILE A 302 4.61 -0.88 -19.50
CA ILE A 302 3.22 -0.41 -19.48
C ILE A 302 2.64 -0.52 -18.07
N LEU A 303 2.75 -1.69 -17.41
CA LEU A 303 2.30 -1.88 -16.04
C LEU A 303 2.89 -0.82 -15.10
N ALA A 304 4.22 -0.65 -15.12
CA ALA A 304 4.91 0.32 -14.28
C ALA A 304 4.46 1.75 -14.54
N THR A 305 4.31 2.13 -15.81
CA THR A 305 3.88 3.48 -16.20
C THR A 305 2.44 3.75 -15.78
N GLU A 306 1.51 2.82 -16.02
CA GLU A 306 0.10 3.00 -15.65
C GLU A 306 -0.11 3.07 -14.14
N VAL A 307 0.54 2.20 -13.36
CA VAL A 307 0.43 2.23 -11.90
C VAL A 307 1.05 3.51 -11.32
N THR A 308 2.20 3.94 -11.87
CA THR A 308 2.86 5.17 -11.44
C THR A 308 2.05 6.40 -11.84
N ALA A 309 1.42 6.40 -13.01
CA ALA A 309 0.60 7.51 -13.48
C ALA A 309 -0.63 7.76 -12.59
N ILE A 310 -1.26 6.71 -12.08
CA ILE A 310 -2.39 6.86 -11.14
C ILE A 310 -1.90 7.52 -9.84
N LEU A 311 -0.76 7.10 -9.30
CA LEU A 311 -0.28 7.55 -7.98
C LEU A 311 0.43 8.91 -8.04
N HIS A 312 1.31 9.11 -9.02
CA HIS A 312 2.21 10.27 -9.08
C HIS A 312 1.92 11.23 -10.25
N GLY A 313 0.91 10.90 -11.06
CA GLY A 313 0.58 11.66 -12.27
C GLY A 313 1.31 11.15 -13.51
N ARG A 314 0.71 11.43 -14.68
CA ARG A 314 1.22 10.98 -15.99
C ARG A 314 2.62 11.50 -16.28
N GLU A 315 2.86 12.78 -16.01
CA GLU A 315 4.15 13.43 -16.27
C GLU A 315 5.30 12.76 -15.49
N ALA A 316 5.08 12.49 -14.19
CA ALA A 316 6.08 11.80 -13.36
C ALA A 316 6.32 10.35 -13.82
N ALA A 317 5.27 9.65 -14.28
CA ALA A 317 5.38 8.29 -14.80
C ALA A 317 6.16 8.24 -16.11
N ASP A 318 5.88 9.15 -17.03
CA ASP A 318 6.56 9.23 -18.33
C ASP A 318 8.03 9.64 -18.16
N LEU A 319 8.31 10.56 -17.22
CA LEU A 319 9.67 10.93 -16.84
C LEU A 319 10.45 9.75 -16.24
N ALA A 320 9.81 8.96 -15.38
CA ALA A 320 10.42 7.75 -14.79
C ALA A 320 10.74 6.70 -15.87
N ALA A 321 9.82 6.49 -16.81
CA ALA A 321 10.01 5.57 -17.94
C ALA A 321 11.16 6.01 -18.85
N GLU A 322 11.21 7.31 -19.19
CA GLU A 322 12.27 7.86 -20.04
C GLU A 322 13.62 7.84 -19.35
N THR A 323 13.65 8.14 -18.05
CA THR A 323 14.87 8.04 -17.20
C THR A 323 15.42 6.61 -17.23
N ALA A 324 14.53 5.61 -17.07
CA ALA A 324 14.91 4.21 -17.13
C ALA A 324 15.43 3.83 -18.52
N ARG A 325 14.79 4.30 -19.59
CA ARG A 325 15.21 4.05 -20.97
C ARG A 325 16.62 4.58 -21.23
N LYS A 326 16.88 5.85 -20.90
CA LYS A 326 18.22 6.47 -21.04
C LYS A 326 19.28 5.74 -20.23
N THR A 327 18.95 5.37 -18.99
CA THR A 327 19.93 4.73 -18.09
C THR A 327 20.28 3.32 -18.51
N PHE A 328 19.32 2.52 -19.00
CA PHE A 328 19.52 1.08 -19.25
C PHE A 328 19.71 0.74 -20.74
N GLU A 329 19.10 1.49 -21.65
CA GLU A 329 19.15 1.20 -23.10
C GLU A 329 20.24 2.00 -23.80
N GLU A 330 20.48 3.26 -23.40
CA GLU A 330 21.45 4.14 -24.04
C GLU A 330 22.77 4.26 -23.28
N GLY A 331 22.86 3.73 -22.05
CA GLY A 331 24.05 3.80 -21.20
C GLY A 331 24.41 5.22 -20.75
N GLY A 332 23.47 6.17 -20.85
CA GLY A 332 23.65 7.58 -20.53
C GLY A 332 23.41 7.92 -19.06
N LEU A 333 24.00 9.06 -18.63
CA LEU A 333 23.57 9.71 -17.40
C LEU A 333 22.24 10.39 -17.64
N SER A 334 21.21 10.04 -16.86
CA SER A 334 19.96 10.78 -16.84
C SER A 334 19.95 11.72 -15.64
N GLU A 335 19.77 13.01 -15.88
CA GLU A 335 19.63 14.03 -14.83
C GLU A 335 18.46 13.79 -13.87
N ASN A 336 17.52 12.93 -14.26
CA ASN A 336 16.30 12.60 -13.50
C ASN A 336 16.46 11.36 -12.60
N LEU A 337 17.67 10.82 -12.45
CA LEU A 337 17.92 9.78 -11.44
C LEU A 337 17.75 10.37 -10.03
N PRO A 338 17.34 9.53 -9.04
CA PRO A 338 17.36 9.95 -7.65
C PRO A 338 18.71 10.58 -7.30
N THR A 339 18.66 11.76 -6.72
CA THR A 339 19.88 12.54 -6.45
C THR A 339 19.96 12.85 -4.97
N ILE A 340 21.14 12.65 -4.38
CA ILE A 340 21.48 13.19 -3.06
C ILE A 340 22.42 14.38 -3.22
N GLU A 341 22.22 15.39 -2.38
CA GLU A 341 23.06 16.58 -2.33
C GLU A 341 23.97 16.49 -1.12
N LEU A 342 25.27 16.75 -1.32
CA LEU A 342 26.26 16.80 -0.26
C LEU A 342 26.93 18.19 -0.24
N PRO A 343 27.28 18.69 0.96
CA PRO A 343 28.10 19.91 1.04
C PRO A 343 29.37 19.80 0.19
N ALA A 344 29.65 20.81 -0.63
CA ALA A 344 30.84 20.82 -1.48
C ALA A 344 32.12 20.53 -0.69
N ALA A 345 32.25 21.09 0.52
CA ALA A 345 33.37 20.86 1.41
C ALA A 345 33.57 19.36 1.80
N GLU A 346 32.51 18.55 1.87
CA GLU A 346 32.63 17.12 2.16
C GLU A 346 33.20 16.36 0.93
N LEU A 347 32.79 16.75 -0.28
CA LEU A 347 33.34 16.17 -1.51
C LEU A 347 34.78 16.62 -1.78
N GLU A 348 35.12 17.86 -1.43
CA GLU A 348 36.50 18.35 -1.48
C GLU A 348 37.40 17.61 -0.48
N ALA A 349 36.93 17.34 0.73
CA ALA A 349 37.63 16.56 1.73
C ALA A 349 37.69 15.07 1.42
N GLY A 350 36.79 14.59 0.58
CA GLY A 350 36.61 13.19 0.23
C GLY A 350 35.74 12.41 1.26
N ILE A 351 34.66 11.80 0.82
CA ILE A 351 33.80 10.94 1.62
C ILE A 351 34.11 9.47 1.41
N GLY A 352 34.24 8.67 2.48
CA GLY A 352 34.50 7.24 2.35
C GLY A 352 33.30 6.51 1.66
N LEU A 353 33.64 5.64 0.70
CA LEU A 353 32.67 4.92 -0.14
C LEU A 353 31.54 4.25 0.66
N LEU A 354 31.88 3.55 1.75
CA LEU A 354 30.85 2.86 2.57
C LEU A 354 29.85 3.86 3.18
N SER A 355 30.34 5.00 3.68
CA SER A 355 29.48 6.05 4.23
C SER A 355 28.60 6.68 3.15
N LEU A 356 29.15 6.89 1.96
CA LEU A 356 28.40 7.41 0.81
C LEU A 356 27.28 6.46 0.39
N ILE A 357 27.53 5.15 0.32
CA ILE A 357 26.54 4.12 -0.01
C ILE A 357 25.38 4.14 1.00
N VAL A 358 25.68 4.28 2.30
CA VAL A 358 24.63 4.35 3.35
C VAL A 358 23.85 5.66 3.25
N ARG A 359 24.52 6.81 3.07
CA ARG A 359 23.85 8.12 2.91
C ARG A 359 22.98 8.19 1.65
N ALA A 360 23.39 7.49 0.60
CA ALA A 360 22.63 7.34 -0.63
C ALA A 360 21.43 6.37 -0.48
N GLY A 361 21.21 5.76 0.70
CA GLY A 361 20.12 4.82 0.91
C GLY A 361 20.25 3.48 0.17
N LEU A 362 21.44 3.19 -0.35
CA LEU A 362 21.73 1.94 -1.07
C LEU A 362 22.06 0.76 -0.13
N ALA A 363 22.40 1.06 1.12
CA ALA A 363 22.58 0.08 2.20
C ALA A 363 22.10 0.67 3.52
N SER A 364 21.68 -0.20 4.46
CA SER A 364 21.22 0.20 5.78
C SER A 364 22.35 0.43 6.79
N SER A 365 23.54 -0.05 6.48
CA SER A 365 24.72 0.04 7.35
C SER A 365 26.02 -0.09 6.57
N ASN A 366 27.14 0.40 7.17
CA ASN A 366 28.47 0.22 6.61
C ASN A 366 28.86 -1.27 6.46
N GLY A 367 28.34 -2.15 7.31
CA GLY A 367 28.58 -3.60 7.19
C GLY A 367 27.90 -4.20 5.96
N GLU A 368 26.70 -3.73 5.63
CA GLU A 368 26.00 -4.12 4.41
C GLU A 368 26.69 -3.53 3.17
N ALA A 369 27.04 -2.25 3.21
CA ALA A 369 27.75 -1.58 2.12
C ALA A 369 29.07 -2.31 1.80
N ARG A 370 29.81 -2.74 2.84
CA ARG A 370 31.07 -3.52 2.67
C ARG A 370 30.83 -4.83 1.91
N ARG A 371 29.79 -5.58 2.28
CA ARG A 371 29.44 -6.83 1.57
C ARG A 371 29.12 -6.58 0.10
N HIS A 372 28.45 -5.47 -0.22
CA HIS A 372 28.15 -5.10 -1.60
C HIS A 372 29.41 -4.75 -2.39
N VAL A 373 30.37 -4.02 -1.81
CA VAL A 373 31.64 -3.70 -2.44
C VAL A 373 32.46 -4.97 -2.67
N GLN A 374 32.62 -5.83 -1.65
CA GLN A 374 33.35 -7.10 -1.74
C GLN A 374 32.71 -8.06 -2.74
N GLY A 375 31.37 -8.03 -2.88
CA GLY A 375 30.62 -8.81 -3.87
C GLY A 375 30.67 -8.24 -5.30
N GLY A 376 31.41 -7.13 -5.55
CA GLY A 376 31.53 -6.51 -6.85
C GLY A 376 30.26 -5.87 -7.39
N ALA A 377 29.30 -5.58 -6.50
CA ALA A 377 27.99 -5.03 -6.89
C ALA A 377 28.01 -3.49 -7.02
N VAL A 378 29.04 -2.82 -6.50
CA VAL A 378 29.12 -1.35 -6.48
C VAL A 378 29.89 -0.82 -7.70
N LYS A 379 29.33 0.23 -8.31
CA LYS A 379 30.03 0.97 -9.40
C LYS A 379 29.99 2.47 -9.14
N ILE A 380 31.04 3.12 -9.49
CA ILE A 380 31.16 4.58 -9.56
C ILE A 380 31.37 4.97 -11.03
N ASN A 381 30.49 5.82 -11.56
CA ASN A 381 30.47 6.23 -12.95
C ASN A 381 30.61 5.03 -13.91
N ASP A 382 29.83 3.98 -13.64
CA ASP A 382 29.75 2.70 -14.35
C ASP A 382 30.98 1.80 -14.22
N ALA A 383 32.08 2.26 -13.59
CA ALA A 383 33.26 1.45 -13.28
C ALA A 383 33.05 0.65 -11.98
N ALA A 384 33.32 -0.65 -12.01
CA ALA A 384 33.22 -1.50 -10.82
C ALA A 384 34.28 -1.10 -9.78
N VAL A 385 33.87 -1.03 -8.51
CA VAL A 385 34.74 -0.71 -7.39
C VAL A 385 34.76 -1.87 -6.39
N ASN A 386 35.97 -2.33 -6.05
CA ASN A 386 36.20 -3.42 -5.11
C ASN A 386 36.98 -2.97 -3.86
N ASP A 387 37.41 -1.73 -3.81
CA ASP A 387 38.13 -1.18 -2.66
C ASP A 387 37.13 -0.52 -1.68
N GLU A 388 36.93 -1.17 -0.54
CA GLU A 388 36.05 -0.67 0.52
C GLU A 388 36.58 0.60 1.23
N ARG A 389 37.85 0.91 1.05
CA ARG A 389 38.52 2.09 1.62
C ARG A 389 38.58 3.28 0.65
N MET A 390 38.05 3.10 -0.55
CA MET A 390 37.99 4.16 -1.55
C MET A 390 37.30 5.41 -0.98
N THR A 391 37.86 6.55 -1.30
CA THR A 391 37.29 7.86 -0.96
C THR A 391 36.79 8.50 -2.25
N ILE A 392 35.59 9.02 -2.22
CA ILE A 392 34.94 9.71 -3.33
C ILE A 392 35.03 11.21 -3.10
N GLY A 393 35.57 11.91 -4.05
CA GLY A 393 35.76 13.34 -4.01
C GLY A 393 35.41 14.03 -5.33
N THR A 394 35.92 15.24 -5.50
CA THR A 394 35.69 16.02 -6.73
C THR A 394 36.35 15.39 -7.96
N GLY A 395 37.36 14.52 -7.78
CA GLY A 395 38.05 13.80 -8.87
C GLY A 395 37.16 12.76 -9.56
N GLU A 396 36.15 12.24 -8.88
CA GLU A 396 35.17 11.28 -9.42
C GLU A 396 33.93 11.96 -10.07
N MET A 397 33.86 13.30 -10.01
CA MET A 397 32.75 14.02 -10.64
C MET A 397 32.85 13.96 -12.18
N THR A 398 31.73 13.70 -12.82
CA THR A 398 31.59 13.76 -14.28
C THR A 398 31.61 15.22 -14.75
N GLY A 399 31.68 15.43 -16.07
CA GLY A 399 31.54 16.77 -16.68
C GLY A 399 30.24 17.50 -16.33
N ASP A 400 29.20 16.74 -15.91
CA ASP A 400 27.91 17.27 -15.46
C ASP A 400 27.90 17.63 -13.96
N GLY A 401 29.02 17.56 -13.26
CA GLY A 401 29.17 17.92 -11.85
C GLY A 401 28.48 16.93 -10.89
N VAL A 402 28.38 15.66 -11.25
CA VAL A 402 27.79 14.61 -10.44
C VAL A 402 28.67 13.36 -10.41
N VAL A 403 28.46 12.53 -9.35
CA VAL A 403 29.01 11.17 -9.29
C VAL A 403 27.85 10.19 -9.38
N LYS A 404 27.87 9.27 -10.35
CA LYS A 404 26.86 8.19 -10.46
C LYS A 404 27.30 7.02 -9.59
N LEU A 405 26.55 6.78 -8.52
CA LEU A 405 26.72 5.63 -7.65
C LEU A 405 25.71 4.56 -8.02
N SER A 406 26.15 3.34 -8.28
CA SER A 406 25.27 2.24 -8.67
C SER A 406 25.44 1.01 -7.78
N LEU A 407 24.35 0.32 -7.47
CA LEU A 407 24.35 -0.97 -6.78
C LEU A 407 23.65 -2.01 -7.64
N GLY A 408 24.43 -2.96 -8.13
CA GLY A 408 23.98 -3.95 -9.11
C GLY A 408 23.59 -3.31 -10.45
N LYS A 409 22.58 -3.89 -11.10
CA LYS A 409 22.11 -3.44 -12.44
C LYS A 409 20.89 -2.52 -12.37
N LYS A 410 20.31 -2.31 -11.19
CA LYS A 410 18.96 -1.73 -11.07
C LYS A 410 18.87 -0.46 -10.22
N LYS A 411 19.84 -0.20 -9.36
CA LYS A 411 19.85 0.96 -8.47
C LYS A 411 20.94 1.93 -8.85
N HIS A 412 20.54 3.15 -9.16
CA HIS A 412 21.43 4.23 -9.55
C HIS A 412 21.03 5.51 -8.83
N ILE A 413 21.99 6.22 -8.26
CA ILE A 413 21.80 7.48 -7.55
C ILE A 413 22.87 8.45 -8.02
N LEU A 414 22.50 9.70 -8.24
CA LEU A 414 23.45 10.77 -8.46
C LEU A 414 23.82 11.42 -7.13
N VAL A 415 25.09 11.72 -6.98
CA VAL A 415 25.62 12.50 -5.88
C VAL A 415 26.08 13.84 -6.46
N ARG A 416 25.49 14.93 -5.97
CA ARG A 416 25.78 16.30 -6.42
C ARG A 416 26.36 17.12 -5.27
N ALA A 417 27.27 18.04 -5.57
CA ALA A 417 27.69 19.05 -4.62
C ALA A 417 26.63 20.15 -4.51
N LEU A 418 26.37 20.59 -3.24
CA LEU A 418 25.57 21.78 -2.91
C LEU A 418 26.43 23.01 -3.00
#